data_3688ee258d53d3d92c981ab299d5244c
#
_entry.id   3688ee258d53d3d92c981ab299d5244c
#
_cell.length_a   1.000
_cell.length_b   1.000
_cell.length_c   1.000
_cell.angle_alpha   90.00
_cell.angle_beta   90.00
_cell.angle_gamma   90.00
#
_symmetry.space_group_name_H-M   'P 1'
#
loop_
_entity.id
_entity.type
_entity.pdbx_description
1 polymer ?
#
loop_
_entity_poly.entity_id
_entity_poly.type
_entity_poly.pdbx_seq_one_letter_code
_entity_poly.pdbx_strand_id
1 'polypeptide(L)'
;MQVYIYVTRQNNIQIGVAKTTKADSPISGDSNLQTKLEDGKYLLALSDGMGSGPEARKSSKIAIKMLERLLEAGFDKDISIKLINSTLIANLEEDMYATLDVAILDLYKGNLEFIKNGACPTFIKRGKEIQILKSLELPTGIVENMDLVVYDYDLQPDDLIVMCTDGVIESNTEYISKELWIKYLLEDMQTTDAQKIADIILSEAIDNNYGKQKDDMTVIVAKIGRF
;
A
#
# COMPACT_ATOMS: atom_id res chain seq x y z
N MET A 1 -38.36 -4.10 -29.55
CA MET A 1 -37.44 -3.36 -28.66
C MET A 1 -36.70 -4.40 -27.84
N GLN A 2 -35.44 -4.66 -28.20
CA GLN A 2 -34.60 -5.64 -27.51
C GLN A 2 -33.90 -4.92 -26.37
N VAL A 3 -34.24 -5.25 -25.13
CA VAL A 3 -33.63 -4.69 -23.92
C VAL A 3 -32.42 -5.54 -23.60
N TYR A 4 -31.21 -4.99 -23.79
CA TYR A 4 -29.99 -5.63 -23.33
C TYR A 4 -29.76 -5.25 -21.86
N ILE A 5 -29.92 -6.23 -20.97
CA ILE A 5 -29.57 -6.09 -19.56
C ILE A 5 -28.08 -6.45 -19.43
N TYR A 6 -27.24 -5.46 -19.30
CA TYR A 6 -25.83 -5.67 -18.93
C TYR A 6 -25.77 -5.94 -17.43
N VAL A 7 -25.56 -7.20 -17.06
CA VAL A 7 -25.19 -7.53 -15.69
C VAL A 7 -23.71 -7.22 -15.52
N THR A 8 -23.41 -6.04 -15.03
CA THR A 8 -22.04 -5.69 -14.59
C THR A 8 -21.75 -6.52 -13.33
N ARG A 9 -20.96 -7.58 -13.50
CA ARG A 9 -20.39 -8.30 -12.36
C ARG A 9 -19.31 -7.39 -11.76
N GLN A 10 -19.54 -6.89 -10.57
CA GLN A 10 -18.49 -6.19 -9.80
C GLN A 10 -17.46 -7.23 -9.38
N ASN A 11 -16.18 -6.95 -9.66
CA ASN A 11 -15.09 -7.73 -9.09
C ASN A 11 -15.16 -7.64 -7.57
N ASN A 12 -15.26 -8.76 -6.90
CA ASN A 12 -15.15 -8.80 -5.45
C ASN A 12 -13.68 -8.69 -5.09
N ILE A 13 -13.36 -7.81 -4.15
CA ILE A 13 -12.04 -7.72 -3.54
C ILE A 13 -12.19 -8.18 -2.09
N GLN A 14 -11.36 -9.13 -1.69
CA GLN A 14 -11.17 -9.48 -0.29
C GLN A 14 -9.93 -8.76 0.21
N ILE A 15 -10.04 -8.00 1.29
CA ILE A 15 -8.92 -7.26 1.86
C ILE A 15 -8.61 -7.79 3.25
N GLY A 16 -7.34 -8.02 3.52
CA GLY A 16 -6.81 -8.31 4.83
C GLY A 16 -5.81 -7.23 5.24
N VAL A 17 -5.83 -6.84 6.49
CA VAL A 17 -4.89 -5.87 7.06
C VAL A 17 -4.37 -6.40 8.38
N ALA A 18 -3.04 -6.44 8.52
CA ALA A 18 -2.38 -6.76 9.78
C ALA A 18 -1.38 -5.65 10.11
N LYS A 19 -1.36 -5.23 11.36
CA LYS A 19 -0.48 -4.12 11.76
C LYS A 19 -0.10 -4.21 13.23
N THR A 20 1.10 -3.75 13.55
CA THR A 20 1.58 -3.57 14.91
C THR A 20 2.39 -2.29 15.02
N THR A 21 2.51 -1.78 16.23
CA THR A 21 3.26 -0.57 16.53
C THR A 21 4.63 -0.96 17.09
N LYS A 22 5.65 -0.15 16.82
CA LYS A 22 6.99 -0.28 17.41
C LYS A 22 6.90 -0.43 18.93
N ALA A 23 7.68 -1.36 19.48
CA ALA A 23 7.78 -1.52 20.92
C ALA A 23 8.17 -0.17 21.57
N ASP A 24 7.56 0.11 22.69
CA ASP A 24 7.77 1.36 23.44
C ASP A 24 7.25 2.65 22.78
N SER A 25 6.53 2.55 21.65
CA SER A 25 5.82 3.68 21.05
C SER A 25 4.30 3.56 21.30
N PRO A 26 3.63 4.60 21.79
CA PRO A 26 2.19 4.57 22.01
C PRO A 26 1.38 4.68 20.71
N ILE A 27 2.00 5.13 19.62
CA ILE A 27 1.35 5.45 18.35
C ILE A 27 2.25 5.02 17.19
N SER A 28 1.66 4.32 16.21
CA SER A 28 2.32 3.97 14.95
C SER A 28 2.43 5.17 14.02
N GLY A 29 3.58 5.35 13.37
CA GLY A 29 3.81 6.30 12.27
C GLY A 29 3.08 5.92 10.99
N ASP A 30 2.75 4.64 10.81
CA ASP A 30 2.04 4.14 9.65
C ASP A 30 0.57 4.59 9.58
N SER A 31 0.13 4.96 8.40
CA SER A 31 -1.27 5.20 8.05
C SER A 31 -1.67 4.38 6.84
N ASN A 32 -2.87 3.84 6.85
CA ASN A 32 -3.40 3.05 5.76
C ASN A 32 -4.86 3.39 5.47
N LEU A 33 -5.29 3.13 4.24
CA LEU A 33 -6.65 3.36 3.76
C LEU A 33 -7.06 2.24 2.81
N GLN A 34 -8.30 1.78 2.94
CA GLN A 34 -8.98 0.93 1.98
C GLN A 34 -10.40 1.47 1.82
N THR A 35 -10.70 1.99 0.64
CA THR A 35 -12.03 2.55 0.36
C THR A 35 -12.45 2.30 -1.08
N LYS A 36 -13.75 2.29 -1.30
CA LYS A 36 -14.34 2.23 -2.63
C LYS A 36 -14.68 3.65 -3.06
N LEU A 37 -14.17 4.06 -4.22
CA LEU A 37 -14.47 5.34 -4.84
C LEU A 37 -15.82 5.31 -5.57
N GLU A 38 -16.42 6.48 -5.79
CA GLU A 38 -17.75 6.61 -6.40
C GLU A 38 -17.81 6.07 -7.83
N ASP A 39 -16.70 6.15 -8.58
CA ASP A 39 -16.58 5.63 -9.96
C ASP A 39 -16.42 4.10 -10.04
N GLY A 40 -16.56 3.40 -8.91
CA GLY A 40 -16.45 1.95 -8.81
C GLY A 40 -15.03 1.42 -8.67
N LYS A 41 -14.03 2.28 -8.67
CA LYS A 41 -12.65 1.92 -8.36
C LYS A 41 -12.47 1.65 -6.87
N TYR A 42 -11.44 0.88 -6.56
CA TYR A 42 -11.04 0.62 -5.19
C TYR A 42 -9.67 1.24 -4.93
N LEU A 43 -9.54 1.98 -3.83
CA LEU A 43 -8.31 2.62 -3.41
C LEU A 43 -7.72 1.86 -2.23
N LEU A 44 -6.48 1.40 -2.38
CA LEU A 44 -5.63 0.96 -1.29
C LEU A 44 -4.49 1.96 -1.17
N ALA A 45 -4.22 2.42 0.02
CA ALA A 45 -3.08 3.32 0.24
C ALA A 45 -2.39 2.99 1.56
N LEU A 46 -1.07 3.08 1.53
CA LEU A 46 -0.19 2.88 2.66
C LEU A 46 0.82 4.02 2.70
N SER A 47 1.04 4.58 3.86
CA SER A 47 1.97 5.68 4.08
C SER A 47 2.67 5.49 5.40
N ASP A 48 3.98 5.59 5.38
CA ASP A 48 4.83 5.62 6.55
C ASP A 48 5.40 7.03 6.70
N GLY A 49 5.20 7.63 7.88
CA GLY A 49 5.74 8.94 8.20
C GLY A 49 7.18 8.82 8.67
N MET A 50 8.05 9.67 8.17
CA MET A 50 9.46 9.64 8.53
C MET A 50 9.67 9.91 10.03
N GLY A 51 10.49 9.05 10.66
CA GLY A 51 10.76 9.11 12.09
C GLY A 51 9.91 8.11 12.89
N SER A 52 9.47 8.49 14.06
CA SER A 52 8.63 7.64 14.90
C SER A 52 7.67 8.46 15.78
N GLY A 53 6.57 7.81 16.19
CA GLY A 53 5.64 8.42 17.13
C GLY A 53 4.69 9.47 16.52
N PRO A 54 4.30 10.52 17.29
CA PRO A 54 3.25 11.45 16.89
C PRO A 54 3.54 12.26 15.62
N GLU A 55 4.80 12.65 15.39
CA GLU A 55 5.20 13.45 14.23
C GLU A 55 5.15 12.64 12.95
N ALA A 56 5.72 11.43 12.94
CA ALA A 56 5.60 10.48 11.85
C ALA A 56 4.12 10.19 11.54
N ARG A 57 3.33 9.97 12.57
CA ARG A 57 1.87 9.78 12.44
C ARG A 57 1.18 10.97 11.80
N LYS A 58 1.61 12.20 12.11
CA LYS A 58 1.01 13.42 11.56
C LYS A 58 1.21 13.49 10.05
N SER A 59 2.43 13.26 9.55
CA SER A 59 2.76 13.33 8.12
C SER A 59 2.04 12.23 7.32
N SER A 60 2.14 10.97 7.74
CA SER A 60 1.47 9.85 7.07
C SER A 60 -0.05 10.00 7.05
N LYS A 61 -0.64 10.48 8.16
CA LYS A 61 -2.08 10.72 8.27
C LYS A 61 -2.57 11.87 7.39
N ILE A 62 -1.78 12.94 7.27
CA ILE A 62 -2.10 14.04 6.34
C ILE A 62 -2.09 13.51 4.92
N ALA A 63 -1.05 12.79 4.51
CA ALA A 63 -0.93 12.23 3.17
C ALA A 63 -2.14 11.34 2.82
N ILE A 64 -2.48 10.38 3.67
CA ILE A 64 -3.60 9.45 3.45
C ILE A 64 -4.95 10.17 3.44
N LYS A 65 -5.19 11.09 4.39
CA LYS A 65 -6.48 11.80 4.45
C LYS A 65 -6.68 12.78 3.31
N MET A 66 -5.62 13.46 2.88
CA MET A 66 -5.70 14.32 1.71
C MET A 66 -5.96 13.52 0.45
N LEU A 67 -5.26 12.38 0.26
CA LEU A 67 -5.47 11.48 -0.86
C LEU A 67 -6.95 11.05 -0.94
N GLU A 68 -7.49 10.54 0.17
CA GLU A 68 -8.90 10.15 0.26
C GLU A 68 -9.84 11.29 -0.18
N ARG A 69 -9.72 12.44 0.46
CA ARG A 69 -10.62 13.57 0.24
C ARG A 69 -10.53 14.16 -1.17
N LEU A 70 -9.33 14.25 -1.73
CA LEU A 70 -9.13 14.78 -3.07
C LEU A 70 -9.69 13.83 -4.13
N LEU A 71 -9.45 12.52 -4.01
CA LEU A 71 -10.00 11.53 -4.94
C LEU A 71 -11.53 11.40 -4.80
N GLU A 72 -12.09 11.44 -3.60
CA GLU A 72 -13.54 11.51 -3.38
C GLU A 72 -14.19 12.77 -3.98
N ALA A 73 -13.47 13.90 -3.94
CA ALA A 73 -13.92 15.15 -4.58
C ALA A 73 -13.74 15.15 -6.11
N GLY A 74 -13.25 14.06 -6.71
CA GLY A 74 -13.08 13.92 -8.15
C GLY A 74 -11.81 14.58 -8.72
N PHE A 75 -10.84 14.94 -7.86
CA PHE A 75 -9.55 15.41 -8.36
C PHE A 75 -8.79 14.27 -9.00
N ASP A 76 -8.05 14.62 -10.07
CA ASP A 76 -7.11 13.68 -10.70
C ASP A 76 -6.00 13.25 -9.73
N LYS A 77 -5.54 11.99 -9.86
CA LYS A 77 -4.52 11.41 -9.00
C LYS A 77 -3.23 12.21 -8.99
N ASP A 78 -2.80 12.71 -10.18
CA ASP A 78 -1.57 13.48 -10.33
C ASP A 78 -1.65 14.80 -9.57
N ILE A 79 -2.80 15.49 -9.69
CA ILE A 79 -3.08 16.73 -8.97
C ILE A 79 -3.12 16.46 -7.48
N SER A 80 -3.80 15.38 -7.06
CA SER A 80 -3.93 15.01 -5.65
C SER A 80 -2.58 14.77 -4.99
N ILE A 81 -1.69 14.02 -5.63
CA ILE A 81 -0.36 13.72 -5.08
C ILE A 81 0.53 14.95 -5.06
N LYS A 82 0.49 15.81 -6.10
CA LYS A 82 1.22 17.08 -6.10
C LYS A 82 0.74 18.04 -4.99
N LEU A 83 -0.55 18.09 -4.73
CA LEU A 83 -1.10 18.88 -3.61
C LEU A 83 -0.66 18.33 -2.26
N ILE A 84 -0.64 17.01 -2.08
CA ILE A 84 -0.11 16.36 -0.87
C ILE A 84 1.35 16.74 -0.67
N ASN A 85 2.17 16.56 -1.71
CA ASN A 85 3.58 16.90 -1.69
C ASN A 85 3.81 18.37 -1.28
N SER A 86 3.12 19.30 -1.95
CA SER A 86 3.23 20.73 -1.64
C SER A 86 2.78 21.06 -0.21
N THR A 87 1.77 20.35 0.31
CA THR A 87 1.27 20.56 1.68
C THR A 87 2.30 20.09 2.72
N LEU A 88 2.97 18.98 2.48
CA LEU A 88 4.01 18.47 3.38
C LEU A 88 5.22 19.42 3.38
N ILE A 89 5.66 19.89 2.21
CA ILE A 89 6.77 20.85 2.07
C ILE A 89 6.45 22.20 2.74
N ALA A 90 5.22 22.69 2.59
CA ALA A 90 4.82 23.99 3.13
C ALA A 90 4.74 24.05 4.66
N ASN A 91 4.88 22.93 5.34
CA ASN A 91 4.85 22.88 6.80
C ASN A 91 6.21 23.30 7.37
N LEU A 92 6.40 24.61 7.51
CA LEU A 92 7.68 25.25 7.84
C LEU A 92 8.21 24.98 9.26
N GLU A 93 7.40 24.39 10.13
CA GLU A 93 7.80 24.16 11.53
C GLU A 93 8.53 22.83 11.74
N GLU A 94 8.35 21.86 10.82
CA GLU A 94 8.94 20.53 10.92
C GLU A 94 9.19 19.97 9.51
N ASP A 95 10.29 19.25 9.34
CA ASP A 95 10.55 18.47 8.11
C ASP A 95 9.57 17.31 8.03
N MET A 96 8.46 17.49 7.31
CA MET A 96 7.41 16.50 7.18
C MET A 96 7.56 15.71 5.87
N TYR A 97 7.97 14.47 6.00
CA TYR A 97 8.05 13.54 4.87
C TYR A 97 7.20 12.32 5.14
N ALA A 98 6.67 11.73 4.09
CA ALA A 98 5.96 10.45 4.19
C ALA A 98 6.10 9.66 2.89
N THR A 99 6.24 8.35 3.04
CA THR A 99 6.09 7.45 1.89
C THR A 99 4.64 7.49 1.41
N LEU A 100 4.41 7.23 0.15
CA LEU A 100 3.07 7.09 -0.40
C LEU A 100 3.04 5.92 -1.38
N ASP A 101 2.38 4.85 -0.96
CA ASP A 101 2.12 3.65 -1.77
C ASP A 101 0.64 3.57 -2.07
N VAL A 102 0.26 3.76 -3.32
CA VAL A 102 -1.14 3.86 -3.75
C VAL A 102 -1.42 2.82 -4.83
N ALA A 103 -2.48 2.06 -4.63
CA ALA A 103 -3.02 1.13 -5.60
C ALA A 103 -4.48 1.50 -5.92
N ILE A 104 -4.76 1.87 -7.17
CA ILE A 104 -6.09 2.21 -7.66
C ILE A 104 -6.56 1.08 -8.58
N LEU A 105 -7.55 0.31 -8.13
CA LEU A 105 -8.09 -0.83 -8.85
C LEU A 105 -9.38 -0.43 -9.57
N ASP A 106 -9.38 -0.48 -10.89
CA ASP A 106 -10.62 -0.33 -11.68
C ASP A 106 -11.32 -1.69 -11.74
N LEU A 107 -12.36 -1.82 -10.93
CA LEU A 107 -13.13 -3.06 -10.80
C LEU A 107 -13.95 -3.42 -12.03
N TYR A 108 -14.16 -2.48 -12.93
CA TYR A 108 -14.89 -2.71 -14.18
C TYR A 108 -13.97 -3.16 -15.31
N LYS A 109 -12.77 -2.58 -15.37
CA LYS A 109 -11.80 -2.87 -16.45
C LYS A 109 -10.86 -4.01 -16.08
N GLY A 110 -10.71 -4.31 -14.79
CA GLY A 110 -9.76 -5.31 -14.31
C GLY A 110 -8.32 -4.81 -14.42
N ASN A 111 -8.08 -3.51 -14.28
CA ASN A 111 -6.74 -2.96 -14.25
C ASN A 111 -6.40 -2.34 -12.90
N LEU A 112 -5.12 -2.20 -12.66
CA LEU A 112 -4.55 -1.66 -11.43
C LEU A 112 -3.47 -0.66 -11.80
N GLU A 113 -3.56 0.54 -11.23
CA GLU A 113 -2.54 1.56 -11.31
C GLU A 113 -1.84 1.67 -9.96
N PHE A 114 -0.50 1.59 -9.98
CA PHE A 114 0.32 1.86 -8.80
C PHE A 114 1.03 3.20 -8.92
N ILE A 115 1.07 3.91 -7.80
CA ILE A 115 1.87 5.12 -7.61
C ILE A 115 2.66 4.93 -6.33
N LYS A 116 3.98 5.06 -6.41
CA LYS A 116 4.89 4.76 -5.32
C LYS A 116 5.90 5.88 -5.14
N ASN A 117 5.87 6.55 -3.99
CA ASN A 117 6.82 7.61 -3.63
C ASN A 117 7.52 7.23 -2.33
N GLY A 118 8.79 6.87 -2.43
CA GLY A 118 9.59 6.36 -1.31
C GLY A 118 9.07 5.06 -0.69
N ALA A 119 8.11 4.42 -1.34
CA ALA A 119 7.39 3.28 -0.80
C ALA A 119 8.14 1.96 -1.03
N CYS A 120 7.94 1.03 -0.10
CA CYS A 120 8.48 -0.31 -0.14
C CYS A 120 8.00 -1.12 -1.35
N PRO A 121 8.69 -2.21 -1.74
CA PRO A 121 8.24 -3.10 -2.79
C PRO A 121 6.83 -3.62 -2.56
N THR A 122 6.03 -3.66 -3.63
CA THR A 122 4.71 -4.30 -3.66
C THR A 122 4.82 -5.62 -4.41
N PHE A 123 4.16 -6.66 -3.91
CA PHE A 123 4.19 -7.99 -4.51
C PHE A 123 2.85 -8.28 -5.16
N ILE A 124 2.91 -8.81 -6.39
CA ILE A 124 1.74 -9.33 -7.08
C ILE A 124 1.96 -10.81 -7.30
N LYS A 125 1.11 -11.65 -6.67
CA LYS A 125 1.15 -13.10 -6.82
C LYS A 125 0.05 -13.53 -7.77
N ARG A 126 0.44 -14.22 -8.85
CA ARG A 126 -0.43 -14.89 -9.82
C ARG A 126 -0.10 -16.37 -9.87
N GLY A 127 -0.90 -17.19 -9.24
CA GLY A 127 -0.59 -18.61 -9.06
C GLY A 127 0.70 -18.81 -8.26
N LYS A 128 1.75 -19.30 -8.91
CA LYS A 128 3.09 -19.45 -8.32
C LYS A 128 4.06 -18.33 -8.68
N GLU A 129 3.70 -17.52 -9.65
CA GLU A 129 4.54 -16.40 -10.09
C GLU A 129 4.37 -15.20 -9.16
N ILE A 130 5.50 -14.58 -8.78
CA ILE A 130 5.51 -13.38 -7.95
C ILE A 130 6.30 -12.30 -8.65
N GLN A 131 5.59 -11.25 -9.02
CA GLN A 131 6.18 -10.01 -9.52
C GLN A 131 6.42 -9.06 -8.36
N ILE A 132 7.59 -8.41 -8.35
CA ILE A 132 7.95 -7.40 -7.36
C ILE A 132 8.02 -6.04 -8.05
N LEU A 133 7.17 -5.11 -7.64
CA LEU A 133 7.17 -3.74 -8.11
C LEU A 133 7.97 -2.88 -7.14
N LYS A 134 9.03 -2.26 -7.64
CA LYS A 134 9.90 -1.34 -6.88
C LYS A 134 9.79 0.04 -7.48
N SER A 135 9.96 1.05 -6.66
CA SER A 135 10.06 2.45 -7.02
C SER A 135 11.41 2.99 -6.61
N LEU A 136 11.91 3.94 -7.36
CA LEU A 136 13.12 4.71 -7.04
C LEU A 136 12.79 6.16 -6.70
N GLU A 137 11.51 6.52 -6.71
CA GLU A 137 11.03 7.86 -6.42
C GLU A 137 11.22 8.19 -4.93
N LEU A 138 11.51 9.46 -4.66
CA LEU A 138 11.65 9.96 -3.29
C LEU A 138 10.29 10.00 -2.56
N PRO A 139 10.29 9.93 -1.23
CA PRO A 139 9.10 10.19 -0.42
C PRO A 139 8.49 11.57 -0.71
N THR A 140 7.20 11.70 -0.49
CA THR A 140 6.48 12.97 -0.58
C THR A 140 6.93 13.94 0.52
N GLY A 141 7.07 15.22 0.18
CA GLY A 141 7.54 16.26 1.10
C GLY A 141 9.03 16.61 0.97
N ILE A 142 9.81 15.90 0.13
CA ILE A 142 11.27 16.13 -0.01
C ILE A 142 11.59 17.12 -1.12
N VAL A 143 10.98 16.97 -2.29
CA VAL A 143 11.27 17.80 -3.48
C VAL A 143 10.03 18.54 -3.97
N GLU A 144 10.19 19.82 -4.35
CA GLU A 144 9.07 20.64 -4.82
C GLU A 144 8.44 20.12 -6.12
N ASN A 145 9.28 19.78 -7.10
CA ASN A 145 8.84 19.28 -8.39
C ASN A 145 9.05 17.76 -8.44
N MET A 146 7.97 17.04 -8.22
CA MET A 146 7.94 15.59 -8.25
C MET A 146 7.25 15.11 -9.53
N ASP A 147 7.96 14.32 -10.33
CA ASP A 147 7.35 13.59 -11.43
C ASP A 147 6.62 12.37 -10.88
N LEU A 148 5.40 12.15 -11.37
CA LEU A 148 4.61 11.02 -10.97
C LEU A 148 4.86 9.85 -11.91
N VAL A 149 5.32 8.74 -11.38
CA VAL A 149 5.45 7.47 -12.12
C VAL A 149 4.25 6.59 -11.79
N VAL A 150 3.50 6.22 -12.81
CA VAL A 150 2.36 5.31 -12.71
C VAL A 150 2.74 3.98 -13.35
N TYR A 151 2.54 2.90 -12.62
CA TYR A 151 2.73 1.54 -13.12
C TYR A 151 1.36 0.91 -13.36
N ASP A 152 1.10 0.51 -14.61
CA ASP A 152 -0.14 -0.17 -14.99
C ASP A 152 0.03 -1.68 -14.93
N TYR A 153 -1.00 -2.37 -14.44
CA TYR A 153 -1.02 -3.81 -14.35
C TYR A 153 -2.43 -4.37 -14.63
N ASP A 154 -2.50 -5.36 -15.54
CA ASP A 154 -3.75 -6.05 -15.82
C ASP A 154 -4.02 -7.12 -14.76
N LEU A 155 -5.12 -6.93 -14.03
CA LEU A 155 -5.55 -7.86 -13.00
C LEU A 155 -6.20 -9.11 -13.59
N GLN A 156 -5.97 -10.24 -12.95
CA GLN A 156 -6.68 -11.48 -13.20
C GLN A 156 -7.38 -11.98 -11.93
N PRO A 157 -8.44 -12.81 -12.09
CA PRO A 157 -9.03 -13.48 -10.95
C PRO A 157 -8.01 -14.26 -10.13
N ASP A 158 -8.17 -14.22 -8.82
CA ASP A 158 -7.29 -14.84 -7.83
C ASP A 158 -5.88 -14.19 -7.70
N ASP A 159 -5.58 -13.09 -8.38
CA ASP A 159 -4.37 -12.30 -8.09
C ASP A 159 -4.39 -11.82 -6.64
N LEU A 160 -3.21 -11.84 -6.01
CA LEU A 160 -2.97 -11.26 -4.69
C LEU A 160 -2.02 -10.08 -4.82
N ILE A 161 -2.39 -8.96 -4.22
CA ILE A 161 -1.57 -7.76 -4.11
C ILE A 161 -1.17 -7.65 -2.65
N VAL A 162 0.13 -7.52 -2.38
CA VAL A 162 0.67 -7.38 -1.02
C VAL A 162 1.50 -6.10 -0.93
N MET A 163 1.08 -5.18 -0.07
CA MET A 163 1.75 -3.92 0.23
C MET A 163 2.22 -3.95 1.68
N CYS A 164 3.44 -3.48 1.95
CA CYS A 164 4.03 -3.51 3.29
C CYS A 164 4.82 -2.23 3.56
N THR A 165 4.94 -1.85 4.84
CA THR A 165 5.89 -0.83 5.29
C THR A 165 7.29 -1.42 5.47
N ASP A 166 8.29 -0.56 5.63
CA ASP A 166 9.70 -0.94 5.75
C ASP A 166 9.98 -1.78 6.99
N GLY A 167 9.30 -1.53 8.12
CA GLY A 167 9.42 -2.37 9.31
C GLY A 167 9.13 -3.85 9.05
N VAL A 168 8.24 -4.15 8.07
CA VAL A 168 8.00 -5.53 7.61
C VAL A 168 9.11 -6.00 6.71
N ILE A 169 9.45 -5.23 5.66
CA ILE A 169 10.46 -5.61 4.65
C ILE A 169 11.83 -5.83 5.31
N GLU A 170 12.21 -4.92 6.22
CA GLU A 170 13.52 -4.92 6.88
C GLU A 170 13.65 -5.87 8.06
N SER A 171 12.58 -6.56 8.43
CA SER A 171 12.58 -7.50 9.55
C SER A 171 13.58 -8.65 9.37
N ASN A 172 13.78 -9.11 8.13
CA ASN A 172 14.74 -10.17 7.83
C ASN A 172 16.06 -9.58 7.30
N THR A 173 17.15 -9.94 7.95
CA THR A 173 18.51 -9.47 7.63
C THR A 173 19.39 -10.52 6.94
N GLU A 174 18.86 -11.72 6.68
CA GLU A 174 19.62 -12.80 6.07
C GLU A 174 19.81 -12.60 4.56
N TYR A 175 18.85 -11.93 3.91
CA TYR A 175 18.91 -11.66 2.48
C TYR A 175 19.54 -10.31 2.19
N ILE A 176 20.40 -10.24 1.16
CA ILE A 176 20.96 -8.97 0.66
C ILE A 176 19.81 -8.07 0.14
N SER A 177 18.90 -8.65 -0.62
CA SER A 177 17.65 -7.99 -1.05
C SER A 177 16.57 -8.36 -0.05
N LYS A 178 16.30 -7.44 0.87
CA LYS A 178 15.46 -7.68 2.06
C LYS A 178 14.02 -8.13 1.74
N GLU A 179 13.51 -7.77 0.58
CA GLU A 179 12.16 -8.16 0.14
C GLU A 179 12.05 -9.65 -0.25
N LEU A 180 13.14 -10.35 -0.47
CA LEU A 180 13.12 -11.74 -0.97
C LEU A 180 12.50 -12.73 0.01
N TRP A 181 12.56 -12.47 1.30
CA TRP A 181 11.94 -13.34 2.28
C TRP A 181 10.40 -13.38 2.12
N ILE A 182 9.77 -12.22 1.83
CA ILE A 182 8.33 -12.17 1.55
C ILE A 182 8.02 -12.90 0.24
N LYS A 183 8.85 -12.74 -0.78
CA LYS A 183 8.67 -13.45 -2.04
C LYS A 183 8.63 -14.95 -1.81
N TYR A 184 9.64 -15.53 -1.13
CA TYR A 184 9.70 -16.96 -0.85
C TYR A 184 8.56 -17.43 0.05
N LEU A 185 8.21 -16.67 1.06
CA LEU A 185 7.03 -16.96 1.89
C LEU A 185 5.76 -17.03 1.05
N LEU A 186 5.54 -16.09 0.14
CA LEU A 186 4.39 -16.07 -0.74
C LEU A 186 4.41 -17.23 -1.75
N GLU A 187 5.57 -17.65 -2.25
CA GLU A 187 5.71 -18.82 -3.15
C GLU A 187 5.20 -20.11 -2.49
N ASP A 188 5.54 -20.32 -1.23
CA ASP A 188 5.18 -21.52 -0.46
C ASP A 188 3.77 -21.49 0.12
N MET A 189 3.14 -20.31 0.14
CA MET A 189 1.85 -20.09 0.78
C MET A 189 0.70 -20.79 0.04
N GLN A 190 -0.06 -21.60 0.77
CA GLN A 190 -1.19 -22.38 0.24
C GLN A 190 -2.53 -21.66 0.43
N THR A 191 -2.64 -20.81 1.44
CA THR A 191 -3.87 -20.06 1.68
C THR A 191 -4.04 -18.93 0.67
N THR A 192 -5.28 -18.65 0.30
CA THR A 192 -5.65 -17.50 -0.54
C THR A 192 -6.57 -16.53 0.20
N ASP A 193 -6.73 -16.71 1.52
CA ASP A 193 -7.48 -15.79 2.37
C ASP A 193 -6.62 -14.56 2.68
N ALA A 194 -7.08 -13.38 2.26
CA ALA A 194 -6.30 -12.15 2.36
C ALA A 194 -5.92 -11.79 3.80
N GLN A 195 -6.84 -11.98 4.76
CA GLN A 195 -6.54 -11.68 6.16
C GLN A 195 -5.51 -12.64 6.73
N LYS A 196 -5.65 -13.94 6.47
CA LYS A 196 -4.68 -14.94 6.93
C LYS A 196 -3.29 -14.69 6.35
N ILE A 197 -3.20 -14.27 5.08
CA ILE A 197 -1.94 -13.92 4.45
C ILE A 197 -1.30 -12.72 5.17
N ALA A 198 -2.07 -11.67 5.42
CA ALA A 198 -1.58 -10.49 6.15
C ALA A 198 -1.07 -10.85 7.55
N ASP A 199 -1.83 -11.68 8.29
CA ASP A 199 -1.47 -12.13 9.64
C ASP A 199 -0.19 -12.97 9.64
N ILE A 200 -0.04 -13.88 8.67
CA ILE A 200 1.16 -14.72 8.54
C ILE A 200 2.39 -13.85 8.23
N ILE A 201 2.30 -12.93 7.26
CA ILE A 201 3.43 -12.05 6.92
C ILE A 201 3.85 -11.22 8.14
N LEU A 202 2.89 -10.65 8.88
CA LEU A 202 3.19 -9.86 10.07
C LEU A 202 3.82 -10.72 11.17
N SER A 203 3.31 -11.94 11.40
CA SER A 203 3.87 -12.87 12.38
C SER A 203 5.31 -13.22 12.06
N GLU A 204 5.60 -13.60 10.82
CA GLU A 204 6.96 -13.90 10.34
C GLU A 204 7.90 -12.68 10.48
N ALA A 205 7.40 -11.48 10.20
CA ALA A 205 8.19 -10.25 10.38
C ALA A 205 8.56 -10.02 11.86
N ILE A 206 7.65 -10.28 12.78
CA ILE A 206 7.91 -10.19 14.22
C ILE A 206 8.90 -11.29 14.66
N ASP A 207 8.74 -12.50 14.17
CA ASP A 207 9.62 -13.63 14.51
C ASP A 207 11.04 -13.42 13.96
N ASN A 208 11.21 -12.88 12.77
CA ASN A 208 12.50 -12.46 12.21
C ASN A 208 13.22 -11.45 13.11
N ASN A 209 12.49 -10.66 13.86
CA ASN A 209 13.00 -9.71 14.83
C ASN A 209 13.08 -10.28 16.27
N TYR A 210 13.11 -11.61 16.41
CA TYR A 210 13.16 -12.30 17.71
C TYR A 210 11.98 -11.94 18.63
N GLY A 211 10.79 -11.81 18.06
CA GLY A 211 9.58 -11.46 18.77
C GLY A 211 9.47 -9.99 19.20
N LYS A 212 10.33 -9.10 18.68
CA LYS A 212 10.33 -7.67 19.02
C LYS A 212 9.84 -6.84 17.84
N GLN A 213 8.95 -5.90 18.10
CA GLN A 213 8.53 -4.88 17.15
C GLN A 213 9.58 -3.75 17.13
N LYS A 214 10.59 -3.88 16.27
CA LYS A 214 11.66 -2.88 16.14
C LYS A 214 11.20 -1.61 15.45
N ASP A 215 10.15 -1.72 14.64
CA ASP A 215 9.52 -0.62 13.95
C ASP A 215 8.01 -0.82 13.82
N ASP A 216 7.31 0.21 13.36
CA ASP A 216 5.93 0.10 12.96
C ASP A 216 5.82 -0.85 11.76
N MET A 217 4.84 -1.73 11.77
CA MET A 217 4.68 -2.74 10.72
C MET A 217 3.24 -2.75 10.26
N THR A 218 3.01 -2.57 8.97
CA THR A 218 1.69 -2.67 8.35
C THR A 218 1.77 -3.52 7.09
N VAL A 219 0.83 -4.45 6.96
CA VAL A 219 0.64 -5.31 5.79
C VAL A 219 -0.78 -5.14 5.29
N ILE A 220 -0.95 -4.86 4.01
CA ILE A 220 -2.23 -4.87 3.31
C ILE A 220 -2.17 -5.97 2.25
N VAL A 221 -3.16 -6.84 2.25
CA VAL A 221 -3.33 -7.88 1.22
C VAL A 221 -4.68 -7.68 0.56
N ALA A 222 -4.70 -7.61 -0.77
CA ALA A 222 -5.92 -7.61 -1.53
C ALA A 222 -5.95 -8.82 -2.47
N LYS A 223 -7.03 -9.60 -2.40
CA LYS A 223 -7.31 -10.70 -3.32
C LYS A 223 -8.37 -10.28 -4.30
N ILE A 224 -8.08 -10.48 -5.57
CA ILE A 224 -9.03 -10.21 -6.65
C ILE A 224 -9.98 -11.41 -6.78
N GLY A 225 -11.28 -11.16 -6.65
CA GLY A 225 -12.31 -12.17 -6.80
C GLY A 225 -12.53 -12.55 -8.27
N ARG A 226 -13.31 -13.60 -8.49
CA ARG A 226 -13.71 -14.00 -9.85
C ARG A 226 -14.72 -13.02 -10.43
N PHE A 227 -14.56 -12.75 -11.71
CA PHE A 227 -15.45 -11.91 -12.51
C PHE A 227 -16.81 -12.58 -12.73
#